data_de19b60c4110ccac3b04ace1c75d1921
#
_entry.id   de19b60c4110ccac3b04ace1c75d1921
#
_cell.length_a   1.000
_cell.length_b   1.000
_cell.length_c   1.000
_cell.angle_alpha   90.00
_cell.angle_beta   90.00
_cell.angle_gamma   90.00
#
_symmetry.space_group_name_H-M   'P 1'
#
loop_
_entity.id
_entity.type
_entity.pdbx_description
1 polymer ?
#
loop_
_entity_poly.entity_id
_entity_poly.type
_entity_poly.pdbx_seq_one_letter_code
_entity_poly.pdbx_strand_id
1 'polypeptide(L)'
;MSNEERLRKLLSDLGKATLRGVRKCPKCGTYNGSRGLCCKNKYCDAVFKEPGEKRKLSTEACKLITGTTAQVFSVRVRDKGPDYRGFVQLPLINATISNEMTTLISQSTALCFVDSCERSFDTSVLKCHEKNSSDVPVSTCQHIHAALRCYAEAQPLTLRNSVLSTLSVNNEMKQEIWLLATETSGPLVQRVSKNIMAVKCKASPKHPLGYLHFSLFVTKLKDRIEHRYFCSCSAFK
;
A
#
# COMPACT_ATOMS: atom_id res chain seq x y z
N MET A 1 21.81 -13.09 -49.91
CA MET A 1 22.08 -14.03 -48.80
C MET A 1 21.34 -15.32 -49.09
N SER A 2 22.09 -16.42 -49.20
CA SER A 2 21.50 -17.74 -49.41
C SER A 2 20.74 -18.22 -48.18
N ASN A 3 19.80 -19.16 -48.36
CA ASN A 3 19.08 -19.78 -47.25
C ASN A 3 20.05 -20.45 -46.26
N GLU A 4 21.15 -20.98 -46.75
CA GLU A 4 22.21 -21.58 -45.89
C GLU A 4 22.90 -20.56 -45.00
N GLU A 5 23.20 -19.36 -45.48
CA GLU A 5 23.80 -18.28 -44.67
C GLU A 5 22.84 -17.80 -43.57
N ARG A 6 21.53 -17.73 -43.86
CA ARG A 6 20.51 -17.43 -42.86
C ARG A 6 20.43 -18.53 -41.79
N LEU A 7 20.45 -19.79 -42.18
CA LEU A 7 20.43 -20.93 -41.25
C LEU A 7 21.68 -20.98 -40.38
N ARG A 8 22.87 -20.78 -40.94
CA ARG A 8 24.13 -20.71 -40.17
C ARG A 8 24.11 -19.56 -39.18
N LYS A 9 23.56 -18.40 -39.54
CA LYS A 9 23.43 -17.25 -38.63
C LYS A 9 22.46 -17.52 -37.49
N LEU A 10 21.33 -18.16 -37.78
CA LEU A 10 20.36 -18.59 -36.78
C LEU A 10 20.94 -19.66 -35.83
N LEU A 11 21.68 -20.62 -36.36
CA LEU A 11 22.34 -21.66 -35.57
C LEU A 11 23.50 -21.11 -34.72
N SER A 12 24.22 -20.10 -35.18
CA SER A 12 25.28 -19.44 -34.42
C SER A 12 24.75 -18.63 -33.24
N ASP A 13 23.48 -18.25 -33.28
CA ASP A 13 22.81 -17.52 -32.20
C ASP A 13 22.05 -18.44 -31.21
N LEU A 14 21.91 -19.72 -31.60
CA LEU A 14 21.35 -20.75 -30.71
C LEU A 14 22.39 -21.08 -29.61
N GLY A 15 22.02 -20.77 -28.39
CA GLY A 15 22.89 -20.99 -27.21
C GLY A 15 23.59 -19.74 -26.69
N LYS A 16 23.53 -18.60 -27.39
CA LYS A 16 23.99 -17.34 -26.81
C LYS A 16 23.06 -16.93 -25.68
N ALA A 17 23.64 -16.76 -24.48
CA ALA A 17 22.89 -16.28 -23.33
C ALA A 17 22.18 -14.96 -23.68
N THR A 18 20.86 -14.95 -23.52
CA THR A 18 20.08 -13.72 -23.73
C THR A 18 20.58 -12.67 -22.71
N LEU A 19 20.77 -11.41 -23.15
CA LEU A 19 21.16 -10.31 -22.26
C LEU A 19 20.05 -9.92 -21.26
N ARG A 20 18.96 -10.70 -21.17
CA ARG A 20 17.90 -10.51 -20.18
C ARG A 20 18.47 -10.72 -18.77
N GLY A 21 18.34 -9.71 -17.92
CA GLY A 21 18.84 -9.76 -16.56
C GLY A 21 20.35 -9.51 -16.42
N VAL A 22 21.02 -9.08 -17.49
CA VAL A 22 22.45 -8.72 -17.50
C VAL A 22 22.60 -7.25 -17.86
N ARG A 23 23.50 -6.54 -17.19
CA ARG A 23 23.87 -5.15 -17.52
C ARG A 23 25.38 -5.02 -17.64
N LYS A 24 25.83 -4.16 -18.51
CA LYS A 24 27.25 -3.81 -18.66
C LYS A 24 27.61 -2.72 -17.66
N CYS A 25 28.72 -2.89 -16.97
CA CYS A 25 29.21 -1.86 -16.05
C CYS A 25 29.66 -0.61 -16.85
N PRO A 26 29.21 0.61 -16.50
CA PRO A 26 29.57 1.82 -17.22
C PRO A 26 31.07 2.18 -17.03
N LYS A 27 31.72 1.76 -15.92
CA LYS A 27 33.12 2.06 -15.64
C LYS A 27 34.09 1.08 -16.32
N CYS A 28 33.87 -0.23 -16.16
CA CYS A 28 34.83 -1.25 -16.60
C CYS A 28 34.31 -2.18 -17.70
N GLY A 29 33.08 -2.01 -18.17
CA GLY A 29 32.51 -2.83 -19.23
C GLY A 29 32.14 -4.26 -18.84
N THR A 30 32.42 -4.72 -17.64
CA THR A 30 32.11 -6.08 -17.15
C THR A 30 30.60 -6.31 -17.09
N TYR A 31 30.14 -7.45 -17.59
CA TYR A 31 28.74 -7.84 -17.50
C TYR A 31 28.38 -8.31 -16.08
N ASN A 32 27.34 -7.74 -15.53
CA ASN A 32 26.82 -7.99 -14.17
C ASN A 32 25.37 -8.41 -14.22
N GLY A 33 24.92 -9.16 -13.23
CA GLY A 33 23.48 -9.42 -13.06
C GLY A 33 22.71 -8.11 -12.78
N SER A 34 21.52 -7.96 -13.35
CA SER A 34 20.68 -6.77 -13.17
C SER A 34 20.31 -6.50 -11.70
N ARG A 35 20.37 -7.52 -10.84
CA ARG A 35 20.07 -7.42 -9.39
C ARG A 35 21.32 -7.12 -8.53
N GLY A 36 22.53 -7.14 -9.09
CA GLY A 36 23.76 -6.86 -8.36
C GLY A 36 23.77 -5.43 -7.77
N LEU A 37 24.34 -5.24 -6.59
CA LEU A 37 24.48 -3.93 -5.94
C LEU A 37 25.72 -3.20 -6.45
N CYS A 38 26.81 -3.94 -6.69
CA CYS A 38 28.08 -3.41 -7.19
C CYS A 38 28.62 -4.25 -8.34
N CYS A 39 29.67 -3.76 -8.98
CA CYS A 39 30.36 -4.50 -10.03
C CYS A 39 31.02 -5.75 -9.45
N LYS A 40 30.89 -6.90 -10.15
CA LYS A 40 31.55 -8.14 -9.75
C LYS A 40 33.08 -8.13 -9.99
N ASN A 41 33.55 -7.19 -10.80
CA ASN A 41 34.97 -6.99 -10.99
C ASN A 41 35.59 -6.39 -9.72
N LYS A 42 36.51 -7.11 -9.06
CA LYS A 42 37.16 -6.71 -7.81
C LYS A 42 37.95 -5.40 -7.90
N TYR A 43 38.37 -5.03 -9.11
CA TYR A 43 39.13 -3.80 -9.37
C TYR A 43 38.24 -2.63 -9.79
N CYS A 44 36.90 -2.79 -9.71
CA CYS A 44 35.95 -1.76 -10.14
C CYS A 44 35.03 -1.38 -8.97
N ASP A 45 35.08 -0.12 -8.59
CA ASP A 45 34.32 0.49 -7.52
C ASP A 45 32.88 0.93 -7.93
N ALA A 46 32.41 0.53 -9.11
CA ALA A 46 31.09 0.92 -9.58
C ALA A 46 29.98 0.32 -8.72
N VAL A 47 29.28 1.17 -7.99
CA VAL A 47 28.07 0.85 -7.24
C VAL A 47 26.87 1.08 -8.16
N PHE A 48 25.99 0.10 -8.27
CA PHE A 48 24.80 0.15 -9.11
C PHE A 48 23.54 0.51 -8.34
N LYS A 49 23.52 0.17 -7.07
CA LYS A 49 22.46 0.52 -6.12
C LYS A 49 23.08 0.66 -4.74
N GLU A 50 22.76 1.70 -4.05
CA GLU A 50 23.11 1.81 -2.66
C GLU A 50 22.37 0.75 -1.83
N PRO A 51 23.08 0.10 -0.87
CA PRO A 51 22.43 -0.80 0.07
C PRO A 51 21.47 0.04 0.91
N GLY A 52 20.17 -0.15 0.70
CA GLY A 52 19.12 0.65 1.34
C GLY A 52 18.13 1.29 0.37
N GLU A 53 18.45 1.43 -0.91
CA GLU A 53 17.44 1.72 -1.94
C GLU A 53 16.53 0.51 -2.19
N LYS A 54 16.05 -0.09 -1.12
CA LYS A 54 14.88 -0.95 -1.18
C LYS A 54 13.74 -0.04 -1.55
N ARG A 55 13.31 -0.15 -2.83
CA ARG A 55 12.07 0.39 -3.36
C ARG A 55 11.61 1.63 -2.58
N LYS A 56 11.90 2.82 -3.12
CA LYS A 56 11.21 4.02 -2.66
C LYS A 56 9.74 3.66 -2.57
N LEU A 57 9.33 3.39 -1.34
CA LEU A 57 8.00 3.59 -0.83
C LEU A 57 6.85 3.02 -1.67
N SER A 58 6.61 1.73 -1.66
CA SER A 58 5.29 1.39 -1.19
C SER A 58 5.34 1.67 0.30
N THR A 59 4.83 2.79 0.73
CA THR A 59 4.68 3.10 2.15
C THR A 59 3.93 1.94 2.75
N GLU A 60 4.57 1.16 3.61
CA GLU A 60 3.93 0.05 4.31
C GLU A 60 2.68 0.56 5.01
N ALA A 61 2.72 1.80 5.49
CA ALA A 61 1.60 2.51 6.05
C ALA A 61 1.56 3.97 5.56
N CYS A 62 0.37 4.57 5.59
CA CYS A 62 0.13 5.97 5.27
C CYS A 62 -0.95 6.50 6.22
N LYS A 63 -0.64 7.55 6.98
CA LYS A 63 -1.57 8.19 7.91
C LYS A 63 -2.65 8.93 7.14
N LEU A 64 -3.91 8.73 7.49
CA LEU A 64 -5.03 9.46 6.92
C LEU A 64 -5.30 10.76 7.69
N ILE A 65 -5.73 11.76 6.96
CA ILE A 65 -6.23 13.02 7.53
C ILE A 65 -7.70 12.79 7.88
N THR A 66 -7.99 12.61 9.16
CA THR A 66 -9.36 12.34 9.62
C THR A 66 -10.14 13.61 9.95
N GLY A 67 -9.41 14.72 10.20
CA GLY A 67 -10.00 15.97 10.74
C GLY A 67 -10.49 15.83 12.19
N THR A 68 -10.23 14.69 12.82
CA THR A 68 -10.51 14.38 14.22
C THR A 68 -9.24 13.95 14.93
N THR A 69 -9.34 13.70 16.23
CA THR A 69 -8.22 13.15 17.02
C THR A 69 -7.91 11.68 16.68
N ALA A 70 -8.80 10.97 15.97
CA ALA A 70 -8.59 9.57 15.61
C ALA A 70 -7.38 9.38 14.68
N GLN A 71 -6.46 8.50 15.05
CA GLN A 71 -5.28 8.16 14.24
C GLN A 71 -5.56 6.94 13.39
N VAL A 72 -5.93 7.15 12.13
CA VAL A 72 -6.24 6.09 11.16
C VAL A 72 -5.12 6.00 10.12
N PHE A 73 -4.70 4.77 9.82
CA PHE A 73 -3.64 4.47 8.88
C PHE A 73 -4.14 3.50 7.81
N SER A 74 -3.81 3.79 6.56
CA SER A 74 -3.91 2.82 5.47
C SER A 74 -2.63 1.99 5.45
N VAL A 75 -2.75 0.68 5.64
CA VAL A 75 -1.62 -0.25 5.75
C VAL A 75 -1.64 -1.26 4.62
N ARG A 76 -0.46 -1.67 4.18
CA ARG A 76 -0.33 -2.71 3.17
C ARG A 76 -0.58 -4.08 3.79
N VAL A 77 -1.45 -4.89 3.16
CA VAL A 77 -1.84 -6.22 3.68
C VAL A 77 -0.72 -7.25 3.53
N ARG A 78 0.11 -7.14 2.49
CA ARG A 78 1.20 -8.09 2.18
C ARG A 78 2.42 -7.37 1.64
N ASP A 79 3.61 -7.81 2.02
CA ASP A 79 4.88 -7.24 1.55
C ASP A 79 5.13 -7.46 0.06
N LYS A 80 4.62 -8.55 -0.49
CA LYS A 80 4.82 -8.94 -1.89
C LYS A 80 3.49 -8.98 -2.63
N GLY A 81 3.52 -8.71 -3.94
CA GLY A 81 2.35 -8.76 -4.81
C GLY A 81 1.68 -7.40 -5.01
N PRO A 82 0.41 -7.38 -5.43
CA PRO A 82 -0.37 -6.16 -5.61
C PRO A 82 -0.50 -5.39 -4.30
N ASP A 83 -0.62 -4.07 -4.39
CA ASP A 83 -0.76 -3.19 -3.23
C ASP A 83 -2.20 -3.21 -2.71
N TYR A 84 -2.60 -4.31 -2.05
CA TYR A 84 -3.84 -4.37 -1.31
C TYR A 84 -3.65 -3.73 0.07
N ARG A 85 -4.64 -2.96 0.50
CA ARG A 85 -4.58 -2.20 1.74
C ARG A 85 -5.77 -2.46 2.64
N GLY A 86 -5.51 -2.46 3.95
CA GLY A 86 -6.48 -2.43 5.02
C GLY A 86 -6.31 -1.18 5.87
N PHE A 87 -7.02 -1.11 6.97
CA PHE A 87 -6.94 0.01 7.90
C PHE A 87 -6.45 -0.43 9.28
N VAL A 88 -5.74 0.47 9.94
CA VAL A 88 -5.34 0.35 11.35
C VAL A 88 -5.73 1.64 12.05
N GLN A 89 -6.30 1.52 13.23
CA GLN A 89 -6.53 2.63 14.14
C GLN A 89 -5.60 2.50 15.32
N LEU A 90 -4.83 3.56 15.59
CA LEU A 90 -4.02 3.66 16.80
C LEU A 90 -4.76 4.50 17.84
N PRO A 91 -4.59 4.18 19.13
CA PRO A 91 -5.13 5.00 20.21
C PRO A 91 -4.43 6.36 20.24
N LEU A 92 -5.10 7.35 20.80
CA LEU A 92 -4.49 8.63 21.15
C LEU A 92 -3.55 8.42 22.32
N ILE A 93 -2.28 8.63 22.10
CA ILE A 93 -1.29 8.69 23.17
C ILE A 93 -1.19 10.15 23.57
N ASN A 94 -1.69 10.51 24.74
CA ASN A 94 -1.40 11.80 25.34
C ASN A 94 0.09 11.86 25.65
N ALA A 95 0.80 12.75 25.01
CA ALA A 95 2.27 12.83 24.95
C ALA A 95 2.97 13.21 26.29
N THR A 96 2.32 12.99 27.43
CA THR A 96 2.85 13.36 28.75
C THR A 96 3.66 12.28 29.45
N ILE A 97 3.84 11.09 28.87
CA ILE A 97 4.60 10.01 29.53
C ILE A 97 5.72 9.52 28.60
N SER A 98 6.91 9.97 28.92
CA SER A 98 8.20 9.58 28.36
C SER A 98 8.53 8.10 28.61
N ASN A 99 9.25 7.50 27.65
CA ASN A 99 10.05 6.26 27.75
C ASN A 99 9.38 4.88 27.82
N GLU A 100 8.07 4.73 27.94
CA GLU A 100 7.40 3.42 27.96
C GLU A 100 6.38 3.24 26.83
N MET A 101 6.66 3.84 25.66
CA MET A 101 5.70 3.90 24.55
C MET A 101 5.27 2.51 24.04
N THR A 102 6.14 1.53 24.10
CA THR A 102 5.84 0.15 23.67
C THR A 102 4.92 -0.58 24.65
N THR A 103 5.06 -0.33 25.93
CA THR A 103 4.24 -0.96 26.99
C THR A 103 2.85 -0.35 27.10
N LEU A 104 2.72 0.98 26.86
CA LEU A 104 1.42 1.66 26.87
C LEU A 104 0.56 1.30 25.66
N ILE A 105 1.19 1.02 24.50
CA ILE A 105 0.47 0.56 23.30
C ILE A 105 -0.09 -0.84 23.50
N SER A 106 0.55 -1.68 24.32
CA SER A 106 0.01 -3.00 24.66
C SER A 106 -1.20 -2.95 25.59
N GLN A 107 -1.40 -1.86 26.33
CA GLN A 107 -2.56 -1.63 27.20
C GLN A 107 -3.69 -0.84 26.54
N SER A 108 -3.39 -0.06 25.50
CA SER A 108 -4.38 0.69 24.73
C SER A 108 -4.72 -0.05 23.45
N THR A 109 -5.99 -0.21 23.16
CA THR A 109 -6.52 -1.01 22.04
C THR A 109 -6.17 -0.40 20.69
N ALA A 110 -5.02 -0.79 20.12
CA ALA A 110 -4.75 -0.60 18.69
C ALA A 110 -5.58 -1.63 17.90
N LEU A 111 -6.38 -1.16 16.94
CA LEU A 111 -7.29 -2.00 16.17
C LEU A 111 -6.77 -2.19 14.75
N CYS A 112 -6.68 -3.43 14.31
CA CYS A 112 -6.30 -3.78 12.94
C CYS A 112 -7.50 -4.38 12.20
N PHE A 113 -7.98 -3.68 11.18
CA PHE A 113 -9.11 -4.06 10.33
C PHE A 113 -8.65 -4.76 9.03
N VAL A 114 -7.58 -5.54 9.10
CA VAL A 114 -7.15 -6.43 8.02
C VAL A 114 -7.74 -7.80 8.27
N ASP A 115 -8.50 -8.35 7.32
CA ASP A 115 -9.27 -9.60 7.45
C ASP A 115 -8.49 -10.77 8.09
N SER A 116 -7.20 -10.88 7.76
CA SER A 116 -6.35 -11.93 8.33
C SER A 116 -6.07 -11.74 9.83
N CYS A 117 -6.00 -10.48 10.29
CA CYS A 117 -5.75 -10.14 11.69
C CYS A 117 -7.03 -10.21 12.51
N GLU A 118 -8.16 -9.80 11.96
CA GLU A 118 -9.47 -9.86 12.59
C GLU A 118 -9.83 -11.31 12.93
N ARG A 119 -9.68 -12.23 11.97
CA ARG A 119 -9.88 -13.68 12.18
C ARG A 119 -8.92 -14.27 13.22
N SER A 120 -7.68 -13.79 13.27
CA SER A 120 -6.69 -14.24 14.25
C SER A 120 -7.04 -13.77 15.67
N PHE A 121 -7.56 -12.54 15.78
CA PHE A 121 -8.03 -11.99 17.05
C PHE A 121 -9.21 -12.78 17.60
N ASP A 122 -10.25 -13.04 16.80
CA ASP A 122 -11.41 -13.81 17.19
C ASP A 122 -11.03 -15.21 17.71
N THR A 123 -10.11 -15.88 17.00
CA THR A 123 -9.61 -17.20 17.42
C THR A 123 -8.84 -17.15 18.75
N SER A 124 -8.10 -16.08 19.01
CA SER A 124 -7.35 -15.92 20.27
C SER A 124 -8.26 -15.61 21.43
N VAL A 125 -9.30 -14.79 21.23
CA VAL A 125 -10.32 -14.49 22.26
C VAL A 125 -11.07 -15.76 22.67
N LEU A 126 -11.48 -16.59 21.72
CA LEU A 126 -12.13 -17.87 22.01
C LEU A 126 -11.23 -18.79 22.85
N LYS A 127 -9.96 -18.91 22.48
CA LYS A 127 -8.98 -19.72 23.24
C LYS A 127 -8.72 -19.21 24.66
N CYS A 128 -8.78 -17.89 24.88
CA CYS A 128 -8.65 -17.30 26.22
C CYS A 128 -9.85 -17.61 27.12
N HIS A 129 -11.05 -17.59 26.55
CA HIS A 129 -12.27 -17.99 27.28
C HIS A 129 -12.21 -19.43 27.74
N GLU A 130 -11.64 -20.34 26.98
CA GLU A 130 -11.49 -21.74 27.36
C GLU A 130 -10.46 -21.96 28.47
N LYS A 131 -9.47 -21.07 28.63
CA LYS A 131 -8.34 -21.28 29.56
C LYS A 131 -8.41 -20.46 30.87
N ASN A 132 -9.42 -19.64 31.08
CA ASN A 132 -9.53 -18.75 32.25
C ASN A 132 -8.23 -17.99 32.60
N SER A 133 -7.37 -17.72 31.63
CA SER A 133 -6.11 -17.02 31.83
C SER A 133 -6.28 -15.54 31.59
N SER A 134 -5.97 -14.74 32.60
CA SER A 134 -6.04 -13.27 32.61
C SER A 134 -4.97 -12.60 31.71
N ASP A 135 -4.02 -13.35 31.20
CA ASP A 135 -2.98 -12.85 30.29
C ASP A 135 -3.34 -13.13 28.84
N VAL A 136 -4.12 -12.22 28.24
CA VAL A 136 -4.28 -12.16 26.78
C VAL A 136 -3.02 -11.49 26.23
N PRO A 137 -2.11 -12.21 25.56
CA PRO A 137 -1.03 -11.55 24.86
C PRO A 137 -1.66 -10.71 23.76
N VAL A 138 -1.64 -9.39 23.90
CA VAL A 138 -2.02 -8.47 22.82
C VAL A 138 -0.97 -8.62 21.72
N SER A 139 -1.21 -9.58 20.84
CA SER A 139 -0.35 -9.86 19.69
C SER A 139 -0.44 -8.68 18.73
N THR A 140 0.52 -7.77 18.82
CA THR A 140 0.66 -6.68 17.87
C THR A 140 1.05 -7.25 16.52
N CYS A 141 0.16 -7.12 15.53
CA CYS A 141 0.42 -7.61 14.18
C CYS A 141 1.41 -6.70 13.42
N GLN A 142 2.01 -7.22 12.35
CA GLN A 142 2.90 -6.45 11.46
C GLN A 142 2.27 -5.15 10.93
N HIS A 143 0.94 -5.11 10.76
CA HIS A 143 0.23 -3.92 10.27
C HIS A 143 0.21 -2.80 11.30
N ILE A 144 0.03 -3.13 12.59
CA ILE A 144 0.13 -2.16 13.70
C ILE A 144 1.57 -1.64 13.78
N HIS A 145 2.57 -2.52 13.69
CA HIS A 145 3.97 -2.09 13.65
C HIS A 145 4.29 -1.18 12.45
N ALA A 146 3.71 -1.45 11.28
CA ALA A 146 3.85 -0.57 10.13
C ALA A 146 3.21 0.81 10.35
N ALA A 147 2.04 0.86 11.00
CA ALA A 147 1.38 2.11 11.37
C ALA A 147 2.20 2.93 12.37
N LEU A 148 2.79 2.28 13.39
CA LEU A 148 3.66 2.93 14.39
C LEU A 148 4.93 3.54 13.80
N ARG A 149 5.49 2.93 12.75
CA ARG A 149 6.68 3.44 12.04
C ARG A 149 6.34 4.36 10.87
N CYS A 150 5.08 4.75 10.74
CA CYS A 150 4.62 5.52 9.59
C CYS A 150 5.03 6.98 9.69
N TYR A 151 5.76 7.46 8.66
CA TYR A 151 6.10 8.88 8.47
C TYR A 151 5.36 9.51 7.29
N ALA A 152 4.63 8.69 6.51
CA ALA A 152 3.93 9.17 5.34
C ALA A 152 2.51 9.59 5.69
N GLU A 153 2.08 10.71 5.13
CA GLU A 153 0.71 11.23 5.26
C GLU A 153 0.01 11.23 3.90
N ALA A 154 -1.28 10.94 3.91
CA ALA A 154 -2.08 10.93 2.71
C ALA A 154 -2.28 12.35 2.16
N GLN A 155 -2.28 12.46 0.84
CA GLN A 155 -2.50 13.75 0.17
C GLN A 155 -4.00 13.99 -0.03
N PRO A 156 -4.59 15.05 0.55
CA PRO A 156 -6.00 15.34 0.37
C PRO A 156 -6.28 15.77 -1.07
N LEU A 157 -7.41 15.34 -1.59
CA LEU A 157 -7.94 15.77 -2.88
C LEU A 157 -9.18 16.61 -2.65
N THR A 158 -9.14 17.86 -3.07
CA THR A 158 -10.26 18.79 -2.89
C THR A 158 -11.37 18.50 -3.90
N LEU A 159 -12.59 18.30 -3.42
CA LEU A 159 -13.76 18.23 -4.26
C LEU A 159 -14.11 19.64 -4.76
N ARG A 160 -14.18 19.81 -6.07
CA ARG A 160 -14.58 21.07 -6.72
C ARG A 160 -16.00 20.94 -7.27
N ASN A 161 -16.79 22.00 -7.18
CA ASN A 161 -18.15 22.03 -7.75
C ASN A 161 -18.17 21.69 -9.25
N SER A 162 -17.15 22.09 -10.00
CA SER A 162 -17.01 21.74 -11.42
C SER A 162 -16.93 20.23 -11.65
N VAL A 163 -16.27 19.49 -10.75
CA VAL A 163 -16.20 18.03 -10.81
C VAL A 163 -17.53 17.40 -10.45
N LEU A 164 -18.21 17.94 -9.43
CA LEU A 164 -19.52 17.45 -9.00
C LEU A 164 -20.58 17.62 -10.09
N SER A 165 -20.56 18.74 -10.82
CA SER A 165 -21.48 19.00 -11.92
C SER A 165 -21.31 18.05 -13.09
N THR A 166 -20.09 17.55 -13.35
CA THR A 166 -19.80 16.59 -14.44
C THR A 166 -20.21 15.15 -14.14
N LEU A 167 -20.53 14.84 -12.88
CA LEU A 167 -20.97 13.49 -12.53
C LEU A 167 -22.35 13.17 -13.13
N SER A 168 -22.43 12.02 -13.80
CA SER A 168 -23.68 11.51 -14.39
C SER A 168 -24.54 10.81 -13.34
N VAL A 169 -24.88 11.52 -12.25
CA VAL A 169 -25.73 11.03 -11.15
C VAL A 169 -26.84 12.06 -10.90
N ASN A 170 -27.91 11.62 -10.20
CA ASN A 170 -29.01 12.49 -9.86
C ASN A 170 -28.60 13.61 -8.87
N ASN A 171 -29.40 14.64 -8.74
CA ASN A 171 -29.09 15.79 -7.90
C ASN A 171 -29.07 15.43 -6.41
N GLU A 172 -29.88 14.48 -5.96
CA GLU A 172 -29.87 14.00 -4.58
C GLU A 172 -28.54 13.40 -4.20
N MET A 173 -28.00 12.53 -5.07
CA MET A 173 -26.69 11.93 -4.84
C MET A 173 -25.55 12.96 -4.92
N LYS A 174 -25.64 13.96 -5.80
CA LYS A 174 -24.68 15.08 -5.83
C LYS A 174 -24.71 15.84 -4.51
N GLN A 175 -25.88 16.08 -3.97
CA GLN A 175 -26.06 16.75 -2.68
C GLN A 175 -25.50 15.90 -1.53
N GLU A 176 -25.74 14.58 -1.50
CA GLU A 176 -25.15 13.69 -0.49
C GLU A 176 -23.62 13.69 -0.54
N ILE A 177 -23.02 13.64 -1.74
CA ILE A 177 -21.56 13.72 -1.90
C ILE A 177 -21.04 15.07 -1.40
N TRP A 178 -21.75 16.16 -1.68
CA TRP A 178 -21.39 17.49 -1.21
C TRP A 178 -21.43 17.59 0.31
N LEU A 179 -22.50 17.09 0.93
CA LEU A 179 -22.66 17.05 2.38
C LEU A 179 -21.56 16.22 3.04
N LEU A 180 -21.23 15.06 2.49
CA LEU A 180 -20.11 14.24 2.95
C LEU A 180 -18.76 14.98 2.86
N ALA A 181 -18.60 15.84 1.86
CA ALA A 181 -17.36 16.58 1.66
C ALA A 181 -17.24 17.81 2.56
N THR A 182 -18.35 18.45 2.94
CA THR A 182 -18.39 19.74 3.64
C THR A 182 -18.75 19.63 5.11
N GLU A 183 -19.64 18.73 5.48
CA GLU A 183 -20.13 18.60 6.86
C GLU A 183 -19.31 17.61 7.70
N THR A 184 -18.54 16.74 7.06
CA THR A 184 -17.70 15.80 7.79
C THR A 184 -16.27 16.35 7.95
N SER A 185 -15.67 16.10 9.10
CA SER A 185 -14.28 16.46 9.36
C SER A 185 -13.32 15.72 8.43
N GLY A 186 -12.33 16.42 7.88
CA GLY A 186 -11.31 15.87 6.98
C GLY A 186 -11.77 15.69 5.52
N PRO A 187 -10.85 15.38 4.63
CA PRO A 187 -11.10 15.32 3.19
C PRO A 187 -11.91 14.07 2.79
N LEU A 188 -12.81 14.23 1.79
CA LEU A 188 -13.61 13.13 1.25
C LEU A 188 -12.74 12.06 0.59
N VAL A 189 -11.74 12.49 -0.18
CA VAL A 189 -10.83 11.61 -0.92
C VAL A 189 -9.39 11.98 -0.61
N GLN A 190 -8.56 10.99 -0.33
CA GLN A 190 -7.13 11.17 -0.03
C GLN A 190 -6.31 10.19 -0.84
N ARG A 191 -5.23 10.67 -1.43
CA ARG A 191 -4.29 9.82 -2.14
C ARG A 191 -3.31 9.17 -1.15
N VAL A 192 -3.35 7.85 -1.06
CA VAL A 192 -2.48 7.04 -0.20
C VAL A 192 -1.21 6.61 -0.95
N SER A 193 -1.36 6.24 -2.21
CA SER A 193 -0.25 5.89 -3.11
C SER A 193 -0.57 6.33 -4.54
N LYS A 194 0.32 6.06 -5.47
CA LYS A 194 0.14 6.44 -6.89
C LYS A 194 -1.22 6.00 -7.44
N ASN A 195 -1.67 4.81 -7.06
CA ASN A 195 -2.84 4.16 -7.65
C ASN A 195 -3.95 3.89 -6.62
N ILE A 196 -3.77 4.27 -5.36
CA ILE A 196 -4.70 3.95 -4.28
C ILE A 196 -5.14 5.22 -3.56
N MET A 197 -6.42 5.32 -3.37
CA MET A 197 -7.08 6.41 -2.64
C MET A 197 -7.85 5.82 -1.47
N ALA A 198 -7.85 6.53 -0.35
CA ALA A 198 -8.81 6.32 0.72
C ALA A 198 -9.98 7.28 0.49
N VAL A 199 -11.17 6.74 0.50
CA VAL A 199 -12.42 7.47 0.27
C VAL A 199 -13.27 7.36 1.53
N LYS A 200 -13.81 8.47 1.97
CA LYS A 200 -14.72 8.54 3.10
C LYS A 200 -16.07 7.96 2.72
N CYS A 201 -16.69 7.21 3.61
CA CYS A 201 -18.01 6.64 3.44
C CYS A 201 -18.77 6.66 4.76
N LYS A 202 -20.05 6.34 4.74
CA LYS A 202 -20.82 6.11 5.96
C LYS A 202 -20.25 4.89 6.69
N ALA A 203 -20.06 4.99 7.99
CA ALA A 203 -19.64 3.87 8.81
C ALA A 203 -20.67 2.72 8.74
N SER A 204 -20.18 1.51 8.61
CA SER A 204 -20.98 0.30 8.51
C SER A 204 -20.22 -0.86 9.17
N PRO A 205 -20.86 -2.00 9.47
CA PRO A 205 -20.17 -3.17 10.01
C PRO A 205 -18.97 -3.61 9.15
N LYS A 206 -19.04 -3.41 7.83
CA LYS A 206 -17.98 -3.74 6.89
C LYS A 206 -16.89 -2.65 6.80
N HIS A 207 -17.24 -1.42 7.10
CA HIS A 207 -16.34 -0.25 7.08
C HIS A 207 -16.47 0.55 8.37
N PRO A 208 -16.07 -0.02 9.52
CA PRO A 208 -16.34 0.57 10.84
C PRO A 208 -15.68 1.93 11.04
N LEU A 209 -14.56 2.19 10.36
CA LEU A 209 -13.86 3.47 10.41
C LEU A 209 -14.44 4.55 9.45
N GLY A 210 -15.45 4.22 8.65
CA GLY A 210 -16.01 5.14 7.66
C GLY A 210 -15.07 5.45 6.50
N TYR A 211 -14.18 4.52 6.15
CA TYR A 211 -13.26 4.63 5.01
C TYR A 211 -13.28 3.36 4.17
N LEU A 212 -13.05 3.53 2.88
CA LEU A 212 -12.83 2.44 1.93
C LEU A 212 -11.62 2.74 1.04
N HIS A 213 -11.04 1.70 0.43
CA HIS A 213 -9.99 1.86 -0.56
C HIS A 213 -10.55 1.77 -1.97
N PHE A 214 -10.12 2.72 -2.80
CA PHE A 214 -10.35 2.71 -4.23
C PHE A 214 -8.99 2.66 -4.95
N SER A 215 -8.85 1.73 -5.89
CA SER A 215 -7.61 1.53 -6.63
C SER A 215 -7.85 1.68 -8.12
N LEU A 216 -6.95 2.41 -8.78
CA LEU A 216 -6.93 2.61 -10.22
C LEU A 216 -5.64 2.05 -10.79
N PHE A 217 -5.73 1.04 -11.64
CA PHE A 217 -4.60 0.49 -12.37
C PHE A 217 -4.71 0.87 -13.84
N VAL A 218 -3.63 1.43 -14.38
CA VAL A 218 -3.53 1.80 -15.78
C VAL A 218 -2.51 0.89 -16.45
N THR A 219 -2.95 0.06 -17.36
CA THR A 219 -2.11 -0.84 -18.16
C THR A 219 -2.00 -0.27 -19.55
N LYS A 220 -0.76 0.05 -19.96
CA LYS A 220 -0.45 0.48 -21.33
C LYS A 220 -0.19 -0.77 -22.17
N LEU A 221 -1.10 -1.10 -23.06
CA LEU A 221 -0.92 -2.05 -24.15
C LEU A 221 -0.41 -1.30 -25.39
N LYS A 222 0.17 -2.02 -26.37
CA LYS A 222 0.78 -1.39 -27.55
C LYS A 222 -0.15 -0.36 -28.24
N ASP A 223 -1.43 -0.69 -28.36
CA ASP A 223 -2.40 0.11 -29.12
C ASP A 223 -3.52 0.74 -28.28
N ARG A 224 -3.56 0.48 -26.98
CA ARG A 224 -4.61 1.02 -26.10
C ARG A 224 -4.15 1.15 -24.64
N ILE A 225 -4.83 2.04 -23.93
CA ILE A 225 -4.68 2.22 -22.48
C ILE A 225 -5.90 1.56 -21.85
N GLU A 226 -5.68 0.59 -20.96
CA GLU A 226 -6.72 -0.09 -20.22
C GLU A 226 -6.73 0.43 -18.78
N HIS A 227 -7.90 0.85 -18.32
CA HIS A 227 -8.14 1.28 -16.94
C HIS A 227 -8.88 0.18 -16.19
N ARG A 228 -8.36 -0.26 -15.06
CA ARG A 228 -9.01 -1.20 -14.15
C ARG A 228 -9.22 -0.53 -12.81
N TYR A 229 -10.45 -0.61 -12.32
CA TYR A 229 -10.88 -0.01 -11.07
C TYR A 229 -11.22 -1.11 -10.07
N PHE A 230 -10.83 -0.90 -8.81
CA PHE A 230 -11.20 -1.78 -7.71
C PHE A 230 -11.67 -0.92 -6.54
N CYS A 231 -12.77 -1.31 -5.95
CA CYS A 231 -13.32 -0.68 -4.75
C CYS A 231 -13.51 -1.74 -3.67
N SER A 232 -13.16 -1.43 -2.44
CA SER A 232 -13.43 -2.33 -1.30
C SER A 232 -14.89 -2.26 -0.81
N CYS A 233 -15.74 -1.43 -1.43
CA CYS A 233 -17.15 -1.37 -1.08
C CYS A 233 -17.90 -2.64 -1.49
N SER A 234 -19.00 -2.94 -0.78
CA SER A 234 -19.82 -4.13 -1.06
C SER A 234 -20.63 -4.04 -2.36
N ALA A 235 -20.86 -2.83 -2.85
CA ALA A 235 -21.65 -2.58 -4.07
C ALA A 235 -20.81 -2.75 -5.36
N PHE A 236 -19.48 -2.76 -5.25
CA PHE A 236 -18.60 -2.91 -6.40
C PHE A 236 -18.30 -4.40 -6.62
N LYS A 237 -18.92 -4.98 -7.65
CA LYS A 237 -18.71 -6.36 -8.09
C LYS A 237 -17.97 -6.40 -9.42
#